data_5fd966b9f369fdd2c50e3f7e00e8b9fc
#
_entry.id   5fd966b9f369fdd2c50e3f7e00e8b9fc
#
_cell.length_a   1.000
_cell.length_b   1.000
_cell.length_c   1.000
_cell.angle_alpha   90.00
_cell.angle_beta   90.00
_cell.angle_gamma   90.00
#
_symmetry.space_group_name_H-M   'P 1'
#
loop_
_entity.id
_entity.type
_entity.pdbx_description
1 polymer ?
#
loop_
_entity_poly.entity_id
_entity_poly.type
_entity_poly.pdbx_seq_one_letter_code
_entity_poly.pdbx_strand_id
1 'polypeptide(L)'
;QMCIRDRVVIKDHDDILYFGGKSKQVESKTRVKARVKAQALQEIIETCENVLIMGHSITDVDSLGAGIGIYCAAKNLDKKAQIVINDPTSSVRPLMETFSEAKGYPADMFINSEEALEMVSKDTLVMVVDTNRPSYTECPELLRKTGKIVVFDHHRQSSEIIENPIPVSYTHLTLPT
;
A
#
# COMPACT_ATOMS: atom_id res chain seq x y z
N GLN A 1 -9.10 -25.07 -18.77
CA GLN A 1 -9.54 -23.73 -19.23
C GLN A 1 -9.65 -22.84 -18.02
N MET A 2 -8.60 -22.07 -17.76
CA MET A 2 -8.54 -21.09 -16.68
C MET A 2 -9.15 -19.79 -17.22
N CYS A 3 -10.33 -19.42 -16.77
CA CYS A 3 -10.93 -18.12 -17.08
C CYS A 3 -10.30 -17.06 -16.17
N ILE A 4 -9.30 -16.38 -16.68
CA ILE A 4 -8.83 -15.13 -16.10
C ILE A 4 -9.91 -14.08 -16.39
N ARG A 5 -10.63 -13.69 -15.38
CA ARG A 5 -11.58 -12.58 -15.44
C ARG A 5 -10.96 -11.37 -14.75
N ASP A 6 -10.10 -10.68 -15.46
CA ASP A 6 -9.64 -9.37 -15.03
C ASP A 6 -10.80 -8.38 -15.13
N ARG A 7 -11.44 -8.13 -14.01
CA ARG A 7 -12.44 -7.07 -13.87
C ARG A 7 -12.01 -6.17 -12.75
N VAL A 8 -11.65 -4.95 -13.10
CA VAL A 8 -11.46 -3.86 -12.13
C VAL A 8 -12.78 -3.13 -11.97
N VAL A 9 -13.27 -3.02 -10.76
CA VAL A 9 -14.47 -2.24 -10.42
C VAL A 9 -14.03 -1.04 -9.60
N ILE A 10 -14.26 0.16 -10.11
CA ILE A 10 -14.05 1.40 -9.36
C ILE A 10 -15.42 1.95 -9.01
N LYS A 11 -15.70 2.09 -7.70
CA LYS A 11 -16.90 2.75 -7.22
C LYS A 11 -16.52 4.20 -6.85
N ASP A 12 -17.07 5.16 -7.57
CA ASP A 12 -16.94 6.59 -7.28
C ASP A 12 -18.35 7.11 -6.94
N HIS A 13 -18.58 7.47 -5.69
CA HIS A 13 -19.82 7.91 -5.07
C HIS A 13 -21.12 7.24 -5.55
N ASP A 14 -21.58 7.48 -6.76
CA ASP A 14 -22.80 6.91 -7.35
C ASP A 14 -22.57 6.14 -8.66
N ASP A 15 -21.33 6.11 -9.19
CA ASP A 15 -21.00 5.43 -10.43
C ASP A 15 -20.11 4.18 -10.18
N ILE A 16 -20.58 3.03 -10.66
CA ILE A 16 -19.81 1.79 -10.70
C ILE A 16 -19.21 1.66 -12.10
N LEU A 17 -17.89 1.84 -12.22
CA LEU A 17 -17.18 1.67 -13.47
C LEU A 17 -16.56 0.28 -13.56
N TYR A 18 -17.01 -0.50 -14.56
CA TYR A 18 -16.47 -1.82 -14.87
C TYR A 18 -15.37 -1.69 -15.93
N PHE A 19 -14.18 -2.19 -15.64
CA PHE A 19 -13.08 -2.25 -16.60
C PHE A 19 -12.83 -3.73 -16.95
N GLY A 20 -13.12 -4.10 -18.17
CA GLY A 20 -12.88 -5.43 -18.71
C GLY A 20 -13.39 -5.48 -20.14
N GLY A 21 -12.49 -5.30 -21.11
CA GLY A 21 -12.78 -5.36 -22.53
C GLY A 21 -11.76 -4.58 -23.34
N LYS A 22 -11.33 -5.15 -24.46
CA LYS A 22 -10.32 -4.61 -25.40
C LYS A 22 -10.79 -3.31 -26.09
N SER A 23 -10.80 -2.16 -25.41
CA SER A 23 -10.96 -0.88 -26.11
C SER A 23 -9.85 0.11 -25.74
N LYS A 24 -9.19 0.67 -26.76
CA LYS A 24 -8.12 1.69 -26.62
C LYS A 24 -8.57 2.93 -25.81
N GLN A 25 -9.86 3.23 -25.76
CA GLN A 25 -10.44 4.35 -25.02
C GLN A 25 -10.40 4.13 -23.50
N VAL A 26 -10.51 2.88 -23.04
CA VAL A 26 -10.45 2.51 -21.62
C VAL A 26 -9.01 2.66 -21.10
N GLU A 27 -8.00 2.26 -21.89
CA GLU A 27 -6.59 2.42 -21.51
C GLU A 27 -6.20 3.89 -21.30
N SER A 28 -6.64 4.79 -22.16
CA SER A 28 -6.34 6.23 -22.03
C SER A 28 -6.92 6.82 -20.75
N LYS A 29 -8.19 6.53 -20.44
CA LYS A 29 -8.85 7.03 -19.22
C LYS A 29 -8.22 6.44 -17.95
N THR A 30 -7.80 5.20 -17.98
CA THR A 30 -7.12 4.53 -16.84
C THR A 30 -5.76 5.16 -16.57
N ARG A 31 -4.97 5.46 -17.59
CA ARG A 31 -3.66 6.13 -17.45
C ARG A 31 -3.78 7.53 -16.87
N VAL A 32 -4.76 8.32 -17.31
CA VAL A 32 -5.00 9.66 -16.76
C VAL A 32 -5.40 9.56 -15.28
N LYS A 33 -6.34 8.69 -14.95
CA LYS A 33 -6.75 8.47 -13.56
C LYS A 33 -5.56 8.00 -12.68
N ALA A 34 -4.74 7.07 -13.16
CA ALA A 34 -3.56 6.61 -12.45
C ALA A 34 -2.57 7.74 -12.15
N ARG A 35 -2.33 8.65 -13.11
CA ARG A 35 -1.48 9.82 -12.91
C ARG A 35 -2.03 10.78 -11.86
N VAL A 36 -3.31 11.11 -11.93
CA VAL A 36 -3.97 12.00 -10.95
C VAL A 36 -3.83 11.44 -9.54
N LYS A 37 -3.97 10.12 -9.39
CA LYS A 37 -3.86 9.44 -8.10
C LYS A 37 -2.42 9.37 -7.60
N ALA A 38 -1.48 9.10 -8.50
CA ALA A 38 -0.07 9.13 -8.16
C ALA A 38 0.35 10.53 -7.70
N GLN A 39 -0.15 11.58 -8.34
CA GLN A 39 0.10 12.96 -7.92
C GLN A 39 -0.53 13.27 -6.56
N ALA A 40 -1.77 12.89 -6.33
CA ALA A 40 -2.43 13.06 -5.02
C ALA A 40 -1.69 12.30 -3.92
N LEU A 41 -1.21 11.08 -4.21
CA LEU A 41 -0.37 10.33 -3.27
C LEU A 41 0.95 11.03 -2.98
N GLN A 42 1.61 11.55 -4.01
CA GLN A 42 2.83 12.32 -3.86
C GLN A 42 2.62 13.50 -2.90
N GLU A 43 1.58 14.30 -3.12
CA GLU A 43 1.23 15.44 -2.28
C GLU A 43 0.99 15.02 -0.81
N ILE A 44 0.33 13.88 -0.58
CA ILE A 44 0.12 13.36 0.77
C ILE A 44 1.46 12.96 1.42
N ILE A 45 2.32 12.22 0.70
CA ILE A 45 3.63 11.82 1.20
C ILE A 45 4.48 13.06 1.53
N GLU A 46 4.47 14.08 0.68
CA GLU A 46 5.21 15.33 0.90
C GLU A 46 4.76 16.09 2.16
N THR A 47 3.49 15.99 2.54
CA THR A 47 2.94 16.66 3.73
C THR A 47 3.12 15.88 5.04
N CYS A 48 3.66 14.67 4.99
CA CYS A 48 3.86 13.83 6.16
C CYS A 48 5.29 13.93 6.70
N GLU A 49 5.47 13.62 7.98
CA GLU A 49 6.78 13.56 8.61
C GLU A 49 7.53 12.30 8.20
N ASN A 50 6.85 11.17 8.28
CA ASN A 50 7.38 9.85 7.94
C ASN A 50 6.27 8.95 7.38
N VAL A 51 6.67 7.84 6.76
CA VAL A 51 5.78 6.85 6.15
C VAL A 51 6.03 5.48 6.76
N LEU A 52 5.02 4.89 7.37
CA LEU A 52 5.03 3.51 7.82
C LEU A 52 4.17 2.67 6.86
N ILE A 53 4.77 1.60 6.35
CA ILE A 53 4.14 0.74 5.34
C ILE A 53 3.92 -0.62 5.96
N MET A 54 2.71 -1.15 5.87
CA MET A 54 2.41 -2.51 6.34
C MET A 54 1.49 -3.24 5.38
N GLY A 55 1.66 -4.53 5.29
CA GLY A 55 0.75 -5.43 4.59
C GLY A 55 -0.13 -6.24 5.52
N HIS A 56 -0.54 -7.42 5.06
CA HIS A 56 -1.21 -8.39 5.92
C HIS A 56 -0.20 -9.20 6.76
N SER A 57 -0.64 -9.71 7.92
CA SER A 57 0.20 -10.37 8.93
C SER A 57 0.90 -11.65 8.46
N ILE A 58 0.40 -12.30 7.40
CA ILE A 58 1.07 -13.45 6.76
C ILE A 58 1.71 -12.92 5.48
N THR A 59 2.76 -12.11 5.62
CA THR A 59 3.40 -11.42 4.50
C THR A 59 3.80 -12.39 3.38
N ASP A 60 3.36 -12.11 2.17
CA ASP A 60 3.74 -12.80 0.94
C ASP A 60 4.55 -11.89 0.01
N VAL A 61 4.91 -12.39 -1.16
CA VAL A 61 5.74 -11.68 -2.14
C VAL A 61 5.02 -10.47 -2.73
N ASP A 62 3.70 -10.54 -2.91
CA ASP A 62 2.91 -9.44 -3.47
C ASP A 62 2.82 -8.28 -2.48
N SER A 63 2.50 -8.59 -1.24
CA SER A 63 2.46 -7.62 -0.14
C SER A 63 3.82 -6.95 0.09
N LEU A 64 4.90 -7.74 0.17
CA LEU A 64 6.26 -7.20 0.32
C LEU A 64 6.67 -6.37 -0.91
N GLY A 65 6.41 -6.85 -2.12
CA GLY A 65 6.73 -6.13 -3.36
C GLY A 65 6.01 -4.79 -3.46
N ALA A 66 4.72 -4.74 -3.11
CA ALA A 66 3.96 -3.49 -3.03
C ALA A 66 4.55 -2.54 -1.97
N GLY A 67 4.90 -3.07 -0.79
CA GLY A 67 5.55 -2.31 0.28
C GLY A 67 6.88 -1.69 -0.15
N ILE A 68 7.73 -2.46 -0.82
CA ILE A 68 9.01 -1.97 -1.37
C ILE A 68 8.78 -0.87 -2.41
N GLY A 69 7.78 -1.03 -3.29
CA GLY A 69 7.43 -0.01 -4.28
C GLY A 69 7.07 1.34 -3.64
N ILE A 70 6.25 1.31 -2.58
CA ILE A 70 5.89 2.51 -1.81
C ILE A 70 7.10 3.08 -1.06
N TYR A 71 7.92 2.22 -0.44
CA TYR A 71 9.16 2.62 0.21
C TYR A 71 10.06 3.40 -0.74
N CYS A 72 10.31 2.88 -1.94
CA CYS A 72 11.10 3.55 -2.96
C CYS A 72 10.48 4.90 -3.37
N ALA A 73 9.16 4.97 -3.52
CA ALA A 73 8.48 6.22 -3.85
C ALA A 73 8.66 7.27 -2.74
N ALA A 74 8.51 6.89 -1.46
CA ALA A 74 8.73 7.79 -0.33
C ALA A 74 10.18 8.24 -0.22
N LYS A 75 11.15 7.34 -0.43
CA LYS A 75 12.58 7.68 -0.44
C LYS A 75 12.94 8.63 -1.56
N ASN A 76 12.35 8.51 -2.75
CA ASN A 76 12.54 9.45 -3.86
C ASN A 76 11.98 10.86 -3.56
N LEU A 77 11.10 10.99 -2.58
CA LEU A 77 10.56 12.25 -2.07
C LEU A 77 11.29 12.71 -0.80
N ASP A 78 12.48 12.18 -0.52
CA ASP A 78 13.32 12.49 0.66
C ASP A 78 12.59 12.27 2.00
N LYS A 79 11.63 11.33 2.05
CA LYS A 79 10.91 10.99 3.27
C LYS A 79 11.54 9.80 3.99
N LYS A 80 11.47 9.82 5.32
CA LYS A 80 11.72 8.63 6.12
C LYS A 80 10.61 7.63 5.85
N ALA A 81 10.96 6.41 5.52
CA ALA A 81 10.01 5.34 5.28
C ALA A 81 10.54 4.02 5.85
N GLN A 82 9.65 3.25 6.46
CA GLN A 82 9.94 1.91 6.99
C GLN A 82 8.81 0.95 6.62
N ILE A 83 9.16 -0.32 6.46
CA ILE A 83 8.21 -1.41 6.21
C ILE A 83 8.09 -2.22 7.49
N VAL A 84 6.86 -2.35 8.00
CA VAL A 84 6.56 -3.06 9.23
C VAL A 84 6.34 -4.54 8.93
N ILE A 85 7.18 -5.41 9.47
CA ILE A 85 7.09 -6.87 9.35
C ILE A 85 7.58 -7.50 10.64
N ASN A 86 6.74 -8.32 11.30
CA ASN A 86 7.13 -9.02 12.54
C ASN A 86 7.78 -10.37 12.23
N ASP A 87 7.06 -11.25 11.56
CA ASP A 87 7.47 -12.62 11.29
C ASP A 87 7.51 -12.91 9.77
N PRO A 88 8.62 -12.59 9.09
CA PRO A 88 8.71 -12.82 7.66
C PRO A 88 8.63 -14.31 7.32
N THR A 89 7.72 -14.67 6.42
CA THR A 89 7.56 -16.05 5.94
C THR A 89 8.81 -16.52 5.19
N SER A 90 8.96 -17.82 5.03
CA SER A 90 10.08 -18.41 4.28
C SER A 90 10.14 -17.96 2.82
N SER A 91 9.02 -17.56 2.25
CA SER A 91 8.92 -17.05 0.87
C SER A 91 9.47 -15.63 0.71
N VAL A 92 9.36 -14.77 1.73
CA VAL A 92 9.82 -13.37 1.65
C VAL A 92 11.21 -13.15 2.22
N ARG A 93 11.72 -14.02 3.11
CA ARG A 93 13.07 -13.89 3.69
C ARG A 93 14.18 -13.70 2.65
N PRO A 94 14.28 -14.51 1.58
CA PRO A 94 15.31 -14.35 0.56
C PRO A 94 15.20 -13.00 -0.17
N LEU A 95 13.98 -12.49 -0.33
CA LEU A 95 13.76 -11.19 -0.95
C LEU A 95 14.19 -10.06 -0.02
N MET A 96 13.87 -10.12 1.28
CA MET A 96 14.33 -9.15 2.27
C MET A 96 15.87 -9.09 2.36
N GLU A 97 16.55 -10.20 2.27
CA GLU A 97 18.02 -10.26 2.27
C GLU A 97 18.66 -9.49 1.09
N THR A 98 17.91 -9.30 0.00
CA THR A 98 18.37 -8.48 -1.13
C THR A 98 18.38 -6.99 -0.80
N PHE A 99 17.67 -6.55 0.24
CA PHE A 99 17.59 -5.17 0.72
C PHE A 99 18.35 -4.99 2.03
N SER A 100 19.52 -5.61 2.16
CA SER A 100 20.36 -5.55 3.36
C SER A 100 21.36 -4.37 3.30
N GLU A 101 21.91 -4.00 4.47
CA GLU A 101 22.99 -3.00 4.57
C GLU A 101 24.19 -3.33 3.69
N ALA A 102 24.55 -4.59 3.56
CA ALA A 102 25.64 -5.04 2.69
C ALA A 102 25.43 -4.67 1.21
N LYS A 103 24.18 -4.34 0.84
CA LYS A 103 23.79 -3.89 -0.51
C LYS A 103 23.44 -2.40 -0.57
N GLY A 104 23.71 -1.66 0.50
CA GLY A 104 23.52 -0.20 0.55
C GLY A 104 22.14 0.26 0.99
N TYR A 105 21.30 -0.63 1.51
CA TYR A 105 20.01 -0.25 2.08
C TYR A 105 20.13 0.06 3.56
N PRO A 106 19.30 0.98 4.13
CA PRO A 106 19.32 1.28 5.55
C PRO A 106 18.94 0.06 6.40
N ALA A 107 19.60 -0.11 7.56
CA ALA A 107 19.27 -1.17 8.51
C ALA A 107 17.83 -1.11 9.02
N ASP A 108 17.29 0.10 9.12
CA ASP A 108 15.93 0.40 9.57
C ASP A 108 14.88 0.37 8.46
N MET A 109 15.19 -0.21 7.29
CA MET A 109 14.21 -0.37 6.22
C MET A 109 13.05 -1.27 6.65
N PHE A 110 13.35 -2.34 7.37
CA PHE A 110 12.37 -3.26 7.94
C PHE A 110 12.39 -3.14 9.45
N ILE A 111 11.23 -2.91 10.05
CA ILE A 111 11.06 -2.75 11.51
C ILE A 111 9.92 -3.64 11.98
N ASN A 112 9.89 -3.93 13.26
CA ASN A 112 8.78 -4.65 13.88
C ASN A 112 7.65 -3.69 14.35
N SER A 113 6.54 -4.28 14.82
CA SER A 113 5.39 -3.50 15.30
C SER A 113 5.71 -2.64 16.54
N GLU A 114 6.58 -3.09 17.44
CA GLU A 114 6.94 -2.33 18.64
C GLU A 114 7.69 -1.06 18.25
N GLU A 115 8.70 -1.19 17.40
CA GLU A 115 9.46 -0.06 16.86
C GLU A 115 8.55 0.91 16.09
N ALA A 116 7.62 0.39 15.27
CA ALA A 116 6.67 1.20 14.52
C ALA A 116 5.71 1.98 15.45
N LEU A 117 5.27 1.37 16.56
CA LEU A 117 4.40 2.01 17.54
C LEU A 117 5.09 3.08 18.40
N GLU A 118 6.42 3.01 18.52
CA GLU A 118 7.23 4.07 19.15
C GLU A 118 7.43 5.26 18.20
N MET A 119 7.50 5.02 16.90
CA MET A 119 7.78 6.03 15.88
C MET A 119 6.52 6.75 15.37
N VAL A 120 5.34 6.15 15.50
CA VAL A 120 4.11 6.71 14.94
C VAL A 120 3.69 7.99 15.67
N SER A 121 3.39 9.02 14.89
CA SER A 121 2.83 10.30 15.35
C SER A 121 1.52 10.61 14.61
N LYS A 122 0.88 11.72 14.94
CA LYS A 122 -0.31 12.20 14.21
C LYS A 122 0.02 12.61 12.76
N ASP A 123 1.28 12.94 12.51
CA ASP A 123 1.78 13.35 11.20
C ASP A 123 2.43 12.21 10.41
N THR A 124 2.44 11.02 10.97
CA THR A 124 2.85 9.80 10.27
C THR A 124 1.78 9.36 9.28
N LEU A 125 2.19 9.08 8.04
CA LEU A 125 1.34 8.41 7.06
C LEU A 125 1.47 6.90 7.22
N VAL A 126 0.38 6.22 7.50
CA VAL A 126 0.32 4.75 7.46
C VAL A 126 -0.23 4.29 6.12
N MET A 127 0.57 3.53 5.39
CA MET A 127 0.20 2.96 4.10
C MET A 127 -0.03 1.46 4.25
N VAL A 128 -1.25 1.04 3.99
CA VAL A 128 -1.63 -0.38 4.02
C VAL A 128 -1.62 -0.91 2.59
N VAL A 129 -0.90 -2.00 2.36
CA VAL A 129 -0.81 -2.66 1.05
C VAL A 129 -1.37 -4.07 1.12
N ASP A 130 -2.00 -4.49 0.03
CA ASP A 130 -2.47 -5.86 -0.21
C ASP A 130 -3.46 -6.40 0.81
N THR A 131 -4.12 -5.53 1.56
CA THR A 131 -5.26 -5.85 2.41
C THR A 131 -6.11 -4.61 2.70
N ASN A 132 -7.42 -4.79 2.85
CA ASN A 132 -8.35 -3.74 3.29
C ASN A 132 -8.96 -4.02 4.67
N ARG A 133 -8.53 -5.11 5.34
CA ARG A 133 -9.09 -5.54 6.63
C ARG A 133 -8.17 -5.15 7.78
N PRO A 134 -8.65 -4.35 8.74
CA PRO A 134 -7.85 -3.95 9.91
C PRO A 134 -7.27 -5.13 10.68
N SER A 135 -8.08 -6.16 10.94
CA SER A 135 -7.68 -7.34 11.71
C SER A 135 -6.62 -8.21 11.04
N TYR A 136 -6.43 -8.05 9.73
CA TYR A 136 -5.43 -8.79 8.95
C TYR A 136 -4.13 -8.03 8.74
N THR A 137 -4.07 -6.74 9.10
CA THR A 137 -2.83 -5.96 8.95
C THR A 137 -1.75 -6.43 9.91
N GLU A 138 -0.50 -6.18 9.56
CA GLU A 138 0.68 -6.54 10.36
C GLU A 138 0.66 -5.91 11.76
N CYS A 139 0.18 -4.67 11.88
CA CYS A 139 0.04 -3.94 13.13
C CYS A 139 -1.26 -3.13 13.17
N PRO A 140 -2.39 -3.70 13.60
CA PRO A 140 -3.69 -3.02 13.64
C PRO A 140 -3.72 -1.77 14.54
N GLU A 141 -2.86 -1.72 15.55
CA GLU A 141 -2.76 -0.59 16.48
C GLU A 141 -2.31 0.70 15.81
N LEU A 142 -1.48 0.62 14.75
CA LEU A 142 -1.03 1.78 13.98
C LEU A 142 -2.21 2.55 13.38
N LEU A 143 -3.26 1.85 12.94
CA LEU A 143 -4.45 2.45 12.35
C LEU A 143 -5.21 3.37 13.30
N ARG A 144 -5.01 3.20 14.62
CA ARG A 144 -5.68 3.99 15.66
C ARG A 144 -4.82 5.18 16.14
N LYS A 145 -3.51 5.14 15.87
CA LYS A 145 -2.55 6.15 16.35
C LYS A 145 -2.31 7.29 15.37
N THR A 146 -2.64 7.09 14.10
CA THR A 146 -2.50 8.13 13.07
C THR A 146 -3.86 8.58 12.54
N GLY A 147 -3.91 9.84 12.05
CA GLY A 147 -5.05 10.35 11.29
C GLY A 147 -4.88 10.25 9.77
N LYS A 148 -3.74 9.74 9.29
CA LYS A 148 -3.38 9.72 7.87
C LYS A 148 -3.16 8.27 7.41
N ILE A 149 -4.18 7.67 6.81
CA ILE A 149 -4.15 6.26 6.34
C ILE A 149 -4.45 6.24 4.85
N VAL A 150 -3.63 5.51 4.09
CA VAL A 150 -3.85 5.22 2.67
C VAL A 150 -3.83 3.70 2.48
N VAL A 151 -4.79 3.18 1.73
CA VAL A 151 -4.92 1.74 1.46
C VAL A 151 -4.75 1.46 -0.03
N PHE A 152 -3.85 0.54 -0.35
CA PHE A 152 -3.65 -0.04 -1.69
C PHE A 152 -3.99 -1.52 -1.64
N ASP A 153 -5.13 -1.86 -2.17
CA ASP A 153 -5.62 -3.23 -2.15
C ASP A 153 -6.34 -3.58 -3.45
N HIS A 154 -6.17 -4.81 -3.92
CA HIS A 154 -6.82 -5.34 -5.10
C HIS A 154 -7.87 -6.42 -4.78
N HIS A 155 -8.02 -6.79 -3.51
CA HIS A 155 -8.97 -7.78 -3.06
C HIS A 155 -10.40 -7.24 -3.05
N ARG A 156 -11.37 -8.16 -3.02
CA ARG A 156 -12.78 -7.77 -2.86
C ARG A 156 -12.99 -7.15 -1.49
N GLN A 157 -13.80 -6.10 -1.46
CA GLN A 157 -14.21 -5.51 -0.18
C GLN A 157 -14.88 -6.57 0.69
N SER A 158 -14.47 -6.62 1.94
CA SER A 158 -15.09 -7.43 2.99
C SER A 158 -16.08 -6.60 3.80
N SER A 159 -16.79 -7.25 4.72
CA SER A 159 -17.64 -6.54 5.69
C SER A 159 -16.83 -5.73 6.71
N GLU A 160 -15.57 -6.05 6.89
CA GLU A 160 -14.62 -5.34 7.74
C GLU A 160 -13.70 -4.50 6.84
N ILE A 161 -13.75 -3.18 6.97
CA ILE A 161 -12.99 -2.24 6.15
C ILE A 161 -12.24 -1.29 7.07
N ILE A 162 -11.04 -0.88 6.69
CA ILE A 162 -10.30 0.18 7.38
C ILE A 162 -11.13 1.47 7.29
N GLU A 163 -11.55 1.98 8.43
CA GLU A 163 -12.36 3.19 8.53
C GLU A 163 -11.49 4.44 8.38
N ASN A 164 -12.07 5.48 7.79
CA ASN A 164 -11.46 6.81 7.62
C ASN A 164 -10.07 6.84 6.98
N PRO A 165 -9.82 6.11 5.87
CA PRO A 165 -8.65 6.42 5.07
C PRO A 165 -8.78 7.87 4.59
N ILE A 166 -7.65 8.58 4.44
CA ILE A 166 -7.69 9.89 3.78
C ILE A 166 -8.39 9.67 2.43
N PRO A 167 -9.40 10.46 2.08
CA PRO A 167 -10.08 10.32 0.80
C PRO A 167 -9.17 10.78 -0.34
N VAL A 168 -8.09 10.08 -0.56
CA VAL A 168 -7.48 9.99 -1.86
C VAL A 168 -8.41 9.06 -2.61
N SER A 169 -9.49 9.63 -3.14
CA SER A 169 -10.49 8.97 -3.96
C SER A 169 -10.27 7.46 -4.01
N TYR A 170 -11.07 6.68 -3.29
CA TYR A 170 -10.94 5.22 -3.13
C TYR A 170 -10.42 4.57 -4.41
N THR A 171 -9.18 4.22 -4.43
CA THR A 171 -8.54 3.66 -5.58
C THR A 171 -7.88 2.37 -5.24
N HIS A 172 -8.53 1.30 -5.60
CA HIS A 172 -7.82 0.09 -5.93
C HIS A 172 -6.87 0.41 -7.09
N LEU A 173 -5.60 0.67 -6.79
CA LEU A 173 -4.55 0.65 -7.78
C LEU A 173 -4.19 -0.82 -8.00
N THR A 174 -4.85 -1.48 -8.93
CA THR A 174 -4.31 -2.71 -9.49
C THR A 174 -3.12 -2.32 -10.34
N LEU A 175 -1.93 -2.74 -9.94
CA LEU A 175 -0.80 -2.77 -10.86
C LEU A 175 -1.13 -3.78 -11.96
N PRO A 176 -0.96 -3.45 -13.24
CA PRO A 176 -1.12 -4.44 -14.29
C PRO A 176 0.00 -5.48 -14.13
N THR A 177 -0.38 -6.73 -13.89
CA THR A 177 0.48 -7.90 -14.06
C THR A 177 0.70 -8.17 -15.53
#